data_1dfc4204eb73db2783b46b7eb13186cc
#
_entry.id   1dfc4204eb73db2783b46b7eb13186cc
#
_cell.length_a   1.000
_cell.length_b   1.000
_cell.length_c   1.000
_cell.angle_alpha   90.00
_cell.angle_beta   90.00
_cell.angle_gamma   90.00
#
_symmetry.space_group_name_H-M   'P 1'
#
loop_
_entity.id
_entity.type
_entity.pdbx_description
1 polymer ?
#
loop_
_entity_poly.entity_id
_entity_poly.type
_entity_poly.pdbx_seq_one_letter_code
_entity_poly.pdbx_strand_id
1 'polypeptide(L)'
;MSAWDEHVTAALLGTERRDPPALPGEPGGDDAAARLLDQAALLTVRRRAGYVPVRSGDLEPIAPAPVEHDPAVPDAAAARLARILAGEQIRVLPEWLDAAARRGLRVPPRLLPALLERGRSDRMLRPSIARAAGRRGMWLALQNTDWAYLVGAGPVRSGDDPAGAEAWRSGTRHRRVAYLSGLRGTDPAAARELLRETWEREPAPDRAAFLGTFAWGLSPADEEFLEAALDDRGKDVRQLAADLLARLPGAAYGERMADRARTCLTLRTAPPPGQDVPGRGGPPDGPAAAPPDARASGPDTAGSQSPWDGLAVAGADAAVAGAGAEAAGPEAAWIEVEVPREHDAGLARDGVPFHPGGSFAPRAGNGPVGTRVAWLREILARTPLSTWTSAFGLPPAAIVRLRVPDGGAGDLHVGWARAALNQRDAEWARALIGAGVVVDEPEALADLLDVLPRDERDAAAAGLVRRAPDRAELLRLLERVPGPWAGPLASAVVAILARSAGRPTRAAEHTLTQLCRVADLRLDPAAAPRLAEHPVRPLPRPLTDLIDTLRFRDEMVKELS
;
A
#
# COMPACT_ATOMS: atom_id res chain seq x y z
N MET A 1 43.21 19.83 -16.96
CA MET A 1 43.20 19.58 -15.50
C MET A 1 43.67 20.85 -14.80
N SER A 2 43.02 21.23 -13.71
CA SER A 2 43.46 22.40 -12.93
C SER A 2 44.70 22.02 -12.09
N ALA A 3 45.50 23.04 -11.71
CA ALA A 3 46.65 22.77 -10.80
C ALA A 3 46.20 22.07 -9.50
N TRP A 4 44.97 22.30 -9.05
CA TRP A 4 44.40 21.59 -7.90
C TRP A 4 44.18 20.09 -8.17
N ASP A 5 43.63 19.73 -9.34
CA ASP A 5 43.40 18.31 -9.69
C ASP A 5 44.69 17.52 -9.81
N GLU A 6 45.74 18.18 -10.27
CA GLU A 6 47.08 17.58 -10.34
C GLU A 6 47.68 17.33 -8.95
N HIS A 7 47.49 18.26 -8.00
CA HIS A 7 47.91 18.10 -6.59
C HIS A 7 47.10 17.01 -5.89
N VAL A 8 45.77 16.95 -6.10
CA VAL A 8 44.94 15.86 -5.59
C VAL A 8 45.42 14.50 -6.11
N THR A 9 45.77 14.45 -7.41
CA THR A 9 46.29 13.21 -8.00
C THR A 9 47.64 12.81 -7.40
N ALA A 10 48.56 13.76 -7.17
CA ALA A 10 49.82 13.49 -6.52
C ALA A 10 49.63 13.05 -5.06
N ALA A 11 48.70 13.66 -4.32
CA ALA A 11 48.37 13.26 -2.95
C ALA A 11 47.79 11.84 -2.88
N LEU A 12 46.92 11.46 -3.80
CA LEU A 12 46.30 10.12 -3.84
C LEU A 12 47.27 9.01 -4.25
N LEU A 13 48.24 9.33 -5.14
CA LEU A 13 49.23 8.36 -5.60
C LEU A 13 50.42 8.24 -4.64
N GLY A 14 50.62 9.24 -3.78
CA GLY A 14 51.77 9.40 -2.91
C GLY A 14 52.97 10.07 -3.61
N THR A 15 53.67 10.94 -2.86
CA THR A 15 54.78 11.76 -3.37
C THR A 15 56.03 10.94 -3.77
N GLU A 16 56.12 9.69 -3.33
CA GLU A 16 57.16 8.74 -3.77
C GLU A 16 56.92 8.23 -5.20
N ARG A 17 55.69 8.26 -5.69
CA ARG A 17 55.32 7.77 -7.02
C ARG A 17 55.06 8.90 -8.01
N ARG A 18 54.70 10.06 -7.52
CA ARG A 18 54.39 11.23 -8.33
C ARG A 18 54.76 12.51 -7.59
N ASP A 19 55.79 13.19 -8.07
CA ASP A 19 56.14 14.52 -7.56
C ASP A 19 55.00 15.50 -7.71
N PRO A 20 54.80 16.39 -6.71
CA PRO A 20 53.83 17.48 -6.84
C PRO A 20 54.25 18.40 -8.00
N PRO A 21 53.27 18.88 -8.81
CA PRO A 21 53.59 19.76 -9.94
C PRO A 21 54.17 21.09 -9.43
N ALA A 22 55.16 21.64 -10.18
CA ALA A 22 55.78 22.91 -9.83
C ALA A 22 54.79 24.09 -9.93
N LEU A 23 54.71 24.92 -8.91
CA LEU A 23 53.92 26.17 -8.94
C LEU A 23 54.82 27.36 -9.18
N PRO A 24 54.43 28.34 -10.03
CA PRO A 24 55.21 29.55 -10.28
C PRO A 24 55.45 30.35 -8.99
N GLY A 25 56.71 30.63 -8.69
CA GLY A 25 57.14 31.48 -7.56
C GLY A 25 57.39 30.76 -6.24
N GLU A 26 57.46 29.42 -6.22
CA GLU A 26 57.83 28.66 -5.05
C GLU A 26 59.34 28.35 -4.93
N PRO A 27 59.93 28.45 -3.73
CA PRO A 27 61.25 27.92 -3.48
C PRO A 27 61.22 26.38 -3.51
N GLY A 28 62.12 25.78 -4.29
CA GLY A 28 62.28 24.34 -4.34
C GLY A 28 62.78 23.80 -2.99
N GLY A 29 62.07 22.92 -2.37
CA GLY A 29 62.51 22.15 -1.19
C GLY A 29 62.74 20.69 -1.58
N ASP A 30 63.66 20.02 -0.92
CA ASP A 30 64.03 18.62 -1.22
C ASP A 30 62.98 17.59 -0.77
N ASP A 31 62.08 17.97 0.15
CA ASP A 31 61.00 17.10 0.63
C ASP A 31 59.72 17.27 -0.22
N ALA A 32 59.44 16.26 -1.02
CA ALA A 32 58.26 16.24 -1.90
C ALA A 32 56.93 16.23 -1.13
N ALA A 33 56.85 15.64 0.06
CA ALA A 33 55.67 15.61 0.89
C ALA A 33 55.40 16.98 1.53
N ALA A 34 56.44 17.64 2.06
CA ALA A 34 56.33 19.01 2.58
C ALA A 34 55.89 19.99 1.49
N ARG A 35 56.50 19.91 0.28
CA ARG A 35 56.11 20.72 -0.88
C ARG A 35 54.63 20.52 -1.24
N LEU A 36 54.15 19.27 -1.26
CA LEU A 36 52.75 19.01 -1.58
C LEU A 36 51.78 19.71 -0.60
N LEU A 37 52.10 19.67 0.71
CA LEU A 37 51.28 20.30 1.75
C LEU A 37 51.31 21.83 1.67
N ASP A 38 52.48 22.42 1.47
CA ASP A 38 52.65 23.88 1.34
C ASP A 38 51.92 24.39 0.08
N GLN A 39 52.07 23.68 -1.02
CA GLN A 39 51.36 24.00 -2.27
C GLN A 39 49.85 23.84 -2.14
N ALA A 40 49.36 22.81 -1.45
CA ALA A 40 47.94 22.63 -1.18
C ALA A 40 47.38 23.77 -0.31
N ALA A 41 48.15 24.22 0.70
CA ALA A 41 47.78 25.36 1.51
C ALA A 41 47.74 26.65 0.67
N LEU A 42 48.76 26.90 -0.14
CA LEU A 42 48.82 28.04 -1.04
C LEU A 42 47.69 28.06 -2.07
N LEU A 43 47.43 26.92 -2.70
CA LEU A 43 46.30 26.78 -3.67
C LEU A 43 44.95 26.94 -2.97
N THR A 44 44.80 26.51 -1.74
CA THR A 44 43.57 26.74 -0.94
C THR A 44 43.37 28.21 -0.67
N VAL A 45 44.43 28.94 -0.27
CA VAL A 45 44.40 30.40 -0.07
C VAL A 45 44.12 31.11 -1.39
N ARG A 46 44.81 30.77 -2.46
CA ARG A 46 44.60 31.35 -3.82
C ARG A 46 43.15 31.08 -4.30
N ARG A 47 42.63 29.88 -4.05
CA ARG A 47 41.26 29.53 -4.42
C ARG A 47 40.23 30.31 -3.61
N ARG A 48 40.49 30.56 -2.31
CA ARG A 48 39.62 31.41 -1.47
C ARG A 48 39.75 32.89 -1.79
N ALA A 49 40.95 33.35 -2.07
CA ALA A 49 41.23 34.76 -2.39
C ALA A 49 41.02 35.11 -3.89
N GLY A 50 41.19 34.13 -4.75
CA GLY A 50 41.15 34.31 -6.21
C GLY A 50 39.87 33.84 -6.88
N TYR A 51 38.72 33.78 -6.15
CA TYR A 51 37.44 33.70 -6.81
C TYR A 51 37.23 34.98 -7.61
N VAL A 52 37.66 34.97 -8.85
CA VAL A 52 37.33 36.00 -9.81
C VAL A 52 35.92 35.70 -10.28
N PRO A 53 34.90 36.46 -9.86
CA PRO A 53 33.57 36.28 -10.38
C PRO A 53 33.61 36.45 -11.92
N VAL A 54 33.01 35.50 -12.62
CA VAL A 54 32.77 35.63 -14.05
C VAL A 54 32.09 36.97 -14.28
N ARG A 55 32.59 37.79 -15.20
CA ARG A 55 31.97 39.09 -15.47
C ARG A 55 30.53 38.89 -15.94
N SER A 56 29.61 39.65 -15.38
CA SER A 56 28.18 39.49 -15.67
C SER A 56 27.85 39.63 -17.17
N GLY A 57 28.69 40.35 -17.96
CA GLY A 57 28.55 40.45 -19.40
C GLY A 57 28.86 39.17 -20.19
N ASP A 58 29.52 38.19 -19.55
CA ASP A 58 29.87 36.90 -20.17
C ASP A 58 28.85 35.80 -19.84
N LEU A 59 27.83 36.14 -19.04
CA LEU A 59 26.78 35.21 -18.64
C LEU A 59 25.50 35.48 -19.43
N GLU A 60 24.92 34.43 -19.98
CA GLU A 60 23.60 34.54 -20.57
C GLU A 60 22.56 34.77 -19.44
N PRO A 61 21.71 35.81 -19.55
CA PRO A 61 20.71 36.11 -18.54
C PRO A 61 19.73 34.96 -18.40
N ILE A 62 19.58 34.45 -17.19
CA ILE A 62 18.56 33.44 -16.89
C ILE A 62 17.18 34.10 -16.98
N ALA A 63 16.29 33.51 -17.78
CA ALA A 63 14.91 34.00 -17.89
C ALA A 63 14.24 34.02 -16.49
N PRO A 64 13.46 35.06 -16.16
CA PRO A 64 12.78 35.13 -14.86
C PRO A 64 11.82 33.95 -14.66
N ALA A 65 11.62 33.57 -13.40
CA ALA A 65 10.67 32.52 -13.07
C ALA A 65 9.26 32.89 -13.56
N PRO A 66 8.49 31.95 -14.09
CA PRO A 66 7.10 32.15 -14.48
C PRO A 66 6.26 32.71 -13.33
N VAL A 67 5.26 33.51 -13.64
CA VAL A 67 4.33 34.02 -12.63
C VAL A 67 3.57 32.84 -12.00
N GLU A 68 3.55 32.82 -10.67
CA GLU A 68 2.77 31.87 -9.92
C GLU A 68 1.34 32.39 -9.79
N HIS A 69 0.35 31.55 -10.12
CA HIS A 69 -1.06 31.95 -10.07
C HIS A 69 -1.74 31.52 -8.77
N ASP A 70 -1.24 30.44 -8.17
CA ASP A 70 -1.79 29.95 -6.92
C ASP A 70 -1.18 30.71 -5.72
N PRO A 71 -1.98 31.01 -4.69
CA PRO A 71 -1.53 31.78 -3.54
C PRO A 71 -0.46 31.01 -2.74
N ALA A 72 0.44 31.76 -2.11
CA ALA A 72 1.35 31.18 -1.13
C ALA A 72 0.60 30.83 0.17
N VAL A 73 1.12 29.84 0.89
CA VAL A 73 0.60 29.50 2.23
C VAL A 73 0.69 30.72 3.17
N PRO A 74 -0.22 30.81 4.17
CA PRO A 74 -0.15 31.84 5.21
C PRO A 74 1.21 31.87 5.93
N ASP A 75 1.58 33.03 6.49
CA ASP A 75 2.89 33.19 7.14
C ASP A 75 3.09 32.24 8.34
N ALA A 76 2.05 31.94 9.11
CA ALA A 76 2.11 30.97 10.20
C ALA A 76 2.45 29.57 9.68
N ALA A 77 1.78 29.12 8.61
CA ALA A 77 2.05 27.83 7.98
C ALA A 77 3.45 27.79 7.34
N ALA A 78 3.91 28.91 6.75
CA ALA A 78 5.26 29.03 6.23
C ALA A 78 6.34 28.94 7.32
N ALA A 79 6.10 29.58 8.48
CA ALA A 79 6.98 29.48 9.65
C ALA A 79 7.03 28.05 10.19
N ARG A 80 5.90 27.36 10.22
CA ARG A 80 5.84 25.93 10.61
C ARG A 80 6.60 25.05 9.62
N LEU A 81 6.45 25.25 8.31
CA LEU A 81 7.23 24.53 7.32
C LEU A 81 8.74 24.72 7.54
N ALA A 82 9.17 25.95 7.84
CA ALA A 82 10.57 26.22 8.13
C ALA A 82 11.08 25.43 9.34
N ARG A 83 10.29 25.31 10.41
CA ARG A 83 10.60 24.47 11.59
C ARG A 83 10.67 22.99 11.23
N ILE A 84 9.73 22.50 10.42
CA ILE A 84 9.72 21.11 9.94
C ILE A 84 10.99 20.83 9.11
N LEU A 85 11.35 21.71 8.18
CA LEU A 85 12.56 21.58 7.37
C LEU A 85 13.86 21.65 8.21
N ALA A 86 13.84 22.38 9.33
CA ALA A 86 14.91 22.41 10.32
C ALA A 86 15.00 21.14 11.19
N GLY A 87 14.06 20.20 11.05
CA GLY A 87 14.07 18.88 11.69
C GLY A 87 12.98 18.67 12.75
N GLU A 88 12.19 19.69 13.09
CA GLU A 88 11.10 19.53 14.04
C GLU A 88 9.95 18.73 13.42
N GLN A 89 9.63 17.59 14.04
CA GLN A 89 8.58 16.69 13.55
C GLN A 89 8.65 16.39 12.02
N ILE A 90 9.86 16.21 11.48
CA ILE A 90 10.09 16.05 10.02
C ILE A 90 9.18 15.00 9.36
N ARG A 91 8.68 14.03 10.12
CA ARG A 91 7.78 12.98 9.65
C ARG A 91 6.43 13.50 9.16
N VAL A 92 5.99 14.69 9.62
CA VAL A 92 4.71 15.29 9.18
C VAL A 92 4.84 16.08 7.88
N LEU A 93 6.04 16.19 7.31
CA LEU A 93 6.27 16.95 6.07
C LEU A 93 5.37 16.49 4.90
N PRO A 94 5.18 15.18 4.62
CA PRO A 94 4.26 14.74 3.57
C PRO A 94 2.84 15.23 3.79
N GLU A 95 2.34 15.13 5.03
CA GLU A 95 0.98 15.56 5.39
C GLU A 95 0.81 17.08 5.22
N TRP A 96 1.82 17.87 5.62
CA TRP A 96 1.82 19.33 5.43
C TRP A 96 1.74 19.69 3.95
N LEU A 97 2.60 19.09 3.11
CA LEU A 97 2.66 19.33 1.66
C LEU A 97 1.34 18.94 0.97
N ASP A 98 0.78 17.80 1.33
CA ASP A 98 -0.48 17.32 0.76
C ASP A 98 -1.65 18.20 1.22
N ALA A 99 -1.64 18.68 2.46
CA ALA A 99 -2.66 19.60 2.97
C ALA A 99 -2.62 20.97 2.28
N ALA A 100 -1.43 21.50 2.04
CA ALA A 100 -1.24 22.73 1.27
C ALA A 100 -1.69 22.55 -0.19
N ALA A 101 -1.27 21.47 -0.85
CA ALA A 101 -1.62 21.19 -2.24
C ALA A 101 -3.13 21.00 -2.44
N ARG A 102 -3.83 20.30 -1.52
CA ARG A 102 -5.29 20.14 -1.58
C ARG A 102 -6.05 21.46 -1.49
N ARG A 103 -5.46 22.48 -0.86
CA ARG A 103 -6.02 23.84 -0.75
C ARG A 103 -5.59 24.77 -1.90
N GLY A 104 -4.85 24.26 -2.87
CA GLY A 104 -4.29 25.09 -3.96
C GLY A 104 -3.21 26.05 -3.49
N LEU A 105 -2.61 25.84 -2.32
CA LEU A 105 -1.59 26.71 -1.75
C LEU A 105 -0.19 26.26 -2.20
N ARG A 106 0.73 27.21 -2.36
CA ARG A 106 2.11 26.96 -2.78
C ARG A 106 3.12 27.32 -1.70
N VAL A 107 4.21 26.56 -1.68
CA VAL A 107 5.34 26.83 -0.80
C VAL A 107 5.97 28.19 -1.16
N PRO A 108 6.26 29.07 -0.17
CA PRO A 108 6.87 30.36 -0.44
C PRO A 108 8.27 30.19 -1.03
N PRO A 109 8.70 31.10 -1.94
CA PRO A 109 9.97 31.00 -2.68
C PRO A 109 11.18 30.78 -1.79
N ARG A 110 11.21 31.41 -0.61
CA ARG A 110 12.31 31.32 0.35
C ARG A 110 12.55 29.91 0.91
N LEU A 111 11.53 29.05 0.91
CA LEU A 111 11.61 27.69 1.43
C LEU A 111 11.79 26.62 0.35
N LEU A 112 11.62 26.97 -0.93
CA LEU A 112 11.75 26.03 -2.03
C LEU A 112 13.14 25.37 -2.10
N PRO A 113 14.28 26.08 -1.95
CA PRO A 113 15.59 25.44 -2.04
C PRO A 113 15.77 24.33 -0.97
N ALA A 114 15.41 24.62 0.28
CA ALA A 114 15.51 23.65 1.37
C ALA A 114 14.56 22.45 1.16
N LEU A 115 13.36 22.70 0.64
CA LEU A 115 12.39 21.67 0.31
C LEU A 115 12.88 20.78 -0.84
N LEU A 116 13.41 21.37 -1.91
CA LEU A 116 13.92 20.62 -3.06
C LEU A 116 15.15 19.79 -2.69
N GLU A 117 16.03 20.31 -1.84
CA GLU A 117 17.16 19.57 -1.32
C GLU A 117 16.69 18.35 -0.48
N ARG A 118 15.60 18.50 0.27
CA ARG A 118 15.00 17.38 1.00
C ARG A 118 14.49 16.30 0.04
N GLY A 119 13.83 16.67 -1.06
CA GLY A 119 13.38 15.73 -2.10
C GLY A 119 14.53 15.07 -2.87
N ARG A 120 15.72 15.68 -2.93
CA ARG A 120 16.93 15.03 -3.44
C ARG A 120 17.32 13.86 -2.56
N SER A 121 17.28 14.04 -1.25
CA SER A 121 17.67 13.03 -0.26
C SER A 121 16.58 11.97 -0.03
N ASP A 122 15.30 12.35 -0.09
CA ASP A 122 14.15 11.46 0.17
C ASP A 122 13.22 11.38 -1.05
N ARG A 123 13.28 10.23 -1.73
CA ARG A 123 12.47 9.99 -2.95
C ARG A 123 10.98 9.91 -2.67
N MET A 124 10.59 9.49 -1.48
CA MET A 124 9.18 9.34 -1.12
C MET A 124 8.44 10.68 -1.03
N LEU A 125 9.16 11.77 -0.76
CA LEU A 125 8.59 13.12 -0.71
C LEU A 125 8.34 13.75 -2.07
N ARG A 126 8.98 13.25 -3.14
CA ARG A 126 8.97 13.88 -4.47
C ARG A 126 7.57 14.14 -5.04
N PRO A 127 6.60 13.21 -4.96
CA PRO A 127 5.25 13.47 -5.45
C PRO A 127 4.55 14.60 -4.69
N SER A 128 4.67 14.66 -3.37
CA SER A 128 4.08 15.70 -2.54
C SER A 128 4.76 17.05 -2.76
N ILE A 129 6.09 17.07 -2.92
CA ILE A 129 6.84 18.27 -3.28
C ILE A 129 6.40 18.81 -4.65
N ALA A 130 6.26 17.94 -5.65
CA ALA A 130 5.85 18.33 -6.99
C ALA A 130 4.49 19.06 -7.01
N ARG A 131 3.55 18.60 -6.16
CA ARG A 131 2.24 19.25 -6.04
C ARG A 131 2.28 20.62 -5.34
N ALA A 132 3.18 20.82 -4.37
CA ALA A 132 3.23 22.03 -3.55
C ALA A 132 4.27 23.07 -4.01
N ALA A 133 5.25 22.67 -4.83
CA ALA A 133 6.34 23.54 -5.26
C ALA A 133 5.96 24.57 -6.32
N GLY A 134 4.90 24.33 -7.09
CA GLY A 134 4.40 25.22 -8.11
C GLY A 134 5.35 25.43 -9.30
N ARG A 135 5.06 26.44 -10.12
CA ARG A 135 5.84 26.77 -11.32
C ARG A 135 7.25 27.24 -11.00
N ARG A 136 7.43 27.94 -9.87
CA ARG A 136 8.73 28.43 -9.43
C ARG A 136 9.63 27.28 -8.97
N GLY A 137 9.08 26.26 -8.30
CA GLY A 137 9.82 25.04 -7.98
C GLY A 137 10.31 24.32 -9.23
N MET A 138 9.46 24.21 -10.25
CA MET A 138 9.83 23.64 -11.55
C MET A 138 10.93 24.46 -12.23
N TRP A 139 10.82 25.79 -12.23
CA TRP A 139 11.86 26.68 -12.79
C TRP A 139 13.20 26.49 -12.07
N LEU A 140 13.21 26.40 -10.73
CA LEU A 140 14.43 26.11 -9.97
C LEU A 140 15.04 24.76 -10.34
N ALA A 141 14.21 23.75 -10.57
CA ALA A 141 14.65 22.41 -10.97
C ALA A 141 15.32 22.39 -12.35
N LEU A 142 14.93 23.31 -13.25
CA LEU A 142 15.59 23.48 -14.55
C LEU A 142 16.96 24.15 -14.41
N GLN A 143 17.21 24.91 -13.34
CA GLN A 143 18.49 25.59 -13.09
C GLN A 143 19.48 24.71 -12.31
N ASN A 144 19.00 23.65 -11.64
CA ASN A 144 19.83 22.78 -10.82
C ASN A 144 19.54 21.30 -11.14
N THR A 145 20.53 20.63 -11.72
CA THR A 145 20.45 19.22 -12.12
C THR A 145 20.13 18.26 -10.96
N ASP A 146 20.52 18.61 -9.73
CA ASP A 146 20.21 17.81 -8.54
C ASP A 146 18.71 17.77 -8.22
N TRP A 147 17.94 18.75 -8.72
CA TRP A 147 16.50 18.87 -8.55
C TRP A 147 15.70 18.46 -9.79
N ALA A 148 16.39 17.91 -10.82
CA ALA A 148 15.76 17.48 -12.07
C ALA A 148 14.65 16.41 -11.90
N TYR A 149 14.57 15.76 -10.73
CA TYR A 149 13.48 14.85 -10.40
C TYR A 149 12.08 15.51 -10.46
N LEU A 150 12.02 16.83 -10.33
CA LEU A 150 10.78 17.58 -10.39
C LEU A 150 10.29 17.77 -11.84
N VAL A 151 11.21 17.82 -12.80
CA VAL A 151 10.91 18.12 -14.21
C VAL A 151 10.05 17.02 -14.87
N GLY A 152 10.10 15.80 -14.37
CA GLY A 152 9.27 14.68 -14.86
C GLY A 152 8.00 14.41 -14.03
N ALA A 153 7.75 15.19 -12.98
CA ALA A 153 6.65 14.96 -12.04
C ALA A 153 5.41 15.86 -12.29
N GLY A 154 5.45 16.72 -13.31
CA GLY A 154 4.31 17.55 -13.72
C GLY A 154 3.20 16.68 -14.36
N PRO A 155 1.93 17.14 -14.36
CA PRO A 155 0.89 16.48 -15.11
C PRO A 155 1.31 16.43 -16.59
N VAL A 156 1.33 15.22 -17.16
CA VAL A 156 1.55 15.00 -18.58
C VAL A 156 0.43 15.75 -19.31
N ARG A 157 0.79 16.76 -20.07
CA ARG A 157 -0.17 17.44 -20.95
C ARG A 157 -0.42 16.55 -22.16
N SER A 158 -1.67 16.54 -22.64
CA SER A 158 -2.17 15.78 -23.79
C SER A 158 -1.15 15.56 -24.91
N GLY A 159 -1.32 14.47 -25.66
CA GLY A 159 -0.55 13.89 -26.78
C GLY A 159 0.32 14.73 -27.73
N ASP A 160 0.30 16.06 -27.63
CA ASP A 160 1.13 16.97 -28.44
C ASP A 160 2.39 17.48 -27.68
N ASP A 161 2.80 16.85 -26.58
CA ASP A 161 4.03 17.21 -25.87
C ASP A 161 5.26 16.58 -26.55
N PRO A 162 6.07 17.36 -27.28
CA PRO A 162 7.25 16.85 -27.99
C PRO A 162 8.28 16.23 -27.03
N ALA A 163 8.37 16.68 -25.77
CA ALA A 163 9.25 16.11 -24.77
C ALA A 163 8.75 14.74 -24.28
N GLY A 164 7.43 14.56 -24.20
CA GLY A 164 6.82 13.27 -23.87
C GLY A 164 6.99 12.24 -24.99
N ALA A 165 6.79 12.66 -26.25
CA ALA A 165 7.02 11.79 -27.42
C ALA A 165 8.50 11.36 -27.52
N GLU A 166 9.45 12.23 -27.19
CA GLU A 166 10.86 11.87 -27.13
C GLU A 166 11.16 10.92 -25.96
N ALA A 167 10.56 11.14 -24.79
CA ALA A 167 10.70 10.23 -23.66
C ALA A 167 10.17 8.82 -23.97
N TRP A 168 9.11 8.70 -24.80
CA TRP A 168 8.60 7.40 -25.27
C TRP A 168 9.55 6.73 -26.25
N ARG A 169 10.09 7.47 -27.23
CA ARG A 169 10.94 6.92 -28.30
C ARG A 169 12.32 6.47 -27.84
N SER A 170 12.96 7.26 -26.98
CA SER A 170 14.38 7.10 -26.60
C SER A 170 14.64 7.03 -25.10
N GLY A 171 13.60 7.15 -24.26
CA GLY A 171 13.71 7.16 -22.81
C GLY A 171 14.03 5.79 -22.22
N THR A 172 14.56 5.79 -20.99
CA THR A 172 14.69 4.58 -20.18
C THR A 172 13.31 3.98 -19.88
N ARG A 173 13.23 2.67 -19.56
CA ARG A 173 11.97 1.99 -19.13
C ARG A 173 11.19 2.83 -18.12
N HIS A 174 11.86 3.35 -17.09
CA HIS A 174 11.21 4.14 -16.04
C HIS A 174 10.55 5.41 -16.59
N ARG A 175 11.22 6.13 -17.49
CA ARG A 175 10.66 7.33 -18.13
C ARG A 175 9.49 7.00 -19.04
N ARG A 176 9.58 5.92 -19.81
CA ARG A 176 8.51 5.43 -20.69
C ARG A 176 7.27 5.00 -19.88
N VAL A 177 7.46 4.26 -18.77
CA VAL A 177 6.36 3.89 -17.84
C VAL A 177 5.72 5.14 -17.24
N ALA A 178 6.50 6.11 -16.79
CA ALA A 178 5.97 7.35 -16.22
C ALA A 178 5.15 8.15 -17.25
N TYR A 179 5.65 8.26 -18.49
CA TYR A 179 4.92 8.91 -19.58
C TYR A 179 3.61 8.19 -19.91
N LEU A 180 3.66 6.87 -20.11
CA LEU A 180 2.48 6.06 -20.41
C LEU A 180 1.44 6.12 -19.27
N SER A 181 1.88 6.08 -18.01
CA SER A 181 0.99 6.24 -16.84
C SER A 181 0.29 7.59 -16.82
N GLY A 182 1.02 8.66 -17.12
CA GLY A 182 0.45 10.01 -17.23
C GLY A 182 -0.57 10.10 -18.36
N LEU A 183 -0.25 9.52 -19.53
CA LEU A 183 -1.15 9.49 -20.69
C LEU A 183 -2.39 8.63 -20.40
N ARG A 184 -2.24 7.49 -19.70
CA ARG A 184 -3.39 6.69 -19.23
C ARG A 184 -4.34 7.47 -18.32
N GLY A 185 -3.82 8.40 -17.54
CA GLY A 185 -4.62 9.27 -16.66
C GLY A 185 -5.40 10.36 -17.40
N THR A 186 -4.97 10.75 -18.60
CA THR A 186 -5.57 11.85 -19.38
C THR A 186 -6.28 11.39 -20.65
N ASP A 187 -5.68 10.46 -21.38
CA ASP A 187 -6.20 9.87 -22.62
C ASP A 187 -5.84 8.37 -22.68
N PRO A 188 -6.66 7.50 -22.05
CA PRO A 188 -6.42 6.06 -22.06
C PRO A 188 -6.40 5.43 -23.46
N ALA A 189 -7.16 5.99 -24.40
CA ALA A 189 -7.22 5.48 -25.77
C ALA A 189 -5.92 5.73 -26.53
N ALA A 190 -5.41 6.97 -26.48
CA ALA A 190 -4.12 7.32 -27.09
C ALA A 190 -2.97 6.49 -26.47
N ALA A 191 -3.00 6.28 -25.15
CA ALA A 191 -1.98 5.46 -24.47
C ALA A 191 -2.00 4.00 -24.95
N ARG A 192 -3.19 3.41 -25.17
CA ARG A 192 -3.35 2.05 -25.70
C ARG A 192 -2.80 1.94 -27.12
N GLU A 193 -3.17 2.88 -28.01
CA GLU A 193 -2.67 2.88 -29.39
C GLU A 193 -1.15 3.04 -29.45
N LEU A 194 -0.61 3.96 -28.66
CA LEU A 194 0.84 4.17 -28.58
C LEU A 194 1.59 2.89 -28.16
N LEU A 195 1.05 2.14 -27.19
CA LEU A 195 1.63 0.87 -26.79
C LEU A 195 1.45 -0.21 -27.84
N ARG A 196 0.29 -0.25 -28.52
CA ARG A 196 0.00 -1.22 -29.59
C ARG A 196 1.00 -1.13 -30.75
N GLU A 197 1.41 0.09 -31.13
CA GLU A 197 2.39 0.32 -32.20
C GLU A 197 3.78 -0.28 -31.91
N THR A 198 4.16 -0.38 -30.63
CA THR A 198 5.50 -0.83 -30.24
C THR A 198 5.50 -2.22 -29.62
N TRP A 199 4.33 -2.79 -29.29
CA TRP A 199 4.14 -4.00 -28.47
C TRP A 199 5.04 -5.18 -28.86
N GLU A 200 5.06 -5.52 -30.14
CA GLU A 200 5.81 -6.68 -30.65
C GLU A 200 7.33 -6.54 -30.56
N ARG A 201 7.81 -5.29 -30.51
CA ARG A 201 9.24 -4.97 -30.44
C ARG A 201 9.75 -4.87 -29.00
N GLU A 202 8.84 -4.76 -28.03
CA GLU A 202 9.21 -4.57 -26.63
C GLU A 202 9.68 -5.89 -26.01
N PRO A 203 10.74 -5.88 -25.16
CA PRO A 203 11.10 -7.03 -24.35
C PRO A 203 9.98 -7.39 -23.36
N ALA A 204 9.81 -8.67 -23.02
CA ALA A 204 8.76 -9.13 -22.12
C ALA A 204 8.71 -8.40 -20.76
N PRO A 205 9.85 -8.07 -20.10
CA PRO A 205 9.82 -7.29 -18.87
C PRO A 205 9.31 -5.84 -19.05
N ASP A 206 9.49 -5.27 -20.25
CA ASP A 206 9.00 -3.93 -20.58
C ASP A 206 7.52 -3.97 -20.90
N ARG A 207 7.07 -5.00 -21.67
CA ARG A 207 5.63 -5.25 -21.91
C ARG A 207 4.87 -5.38 -20.59
N ALA A 208 5.37 -6.17 -19.64
CA ALA A 208 4.75 -6.30 -18.32
C ALA A 208 4.69 -4.94 -17.57
N ALA A 209 5.78 -4.16 -17.60
CA ALA A 209 5.82 -2.85 -16.95
C ALA A 209 4.83 -1.85 -17.59
N PHE A 210 4.72 -1.84 -18.92
CA PHE A 210 3.78 -0.98 -19.65
C PHE A 210 2.33 -1.43 -19.45
N LEU A 211 2.06 -2.72 -19.49
CA LEU A 211 0.73 -3.27 -19.23
C LEU A 211 0.23 -2.91 -17.81
N GLY A 212 1.14 -2.85 -16.84
CA GLY A 212 0.83 -2.40 -15.47
C GLY A 212 0.22 -1.00 -15.41
N THR A 213 0.48 -0.13 -16.40
CA THR A 213 -0.10 1.21 -16.47
C THR A 213 -1.60 1.21 -16.78
N PHE A 214 -2.15 0.11 -17.32
CA PHE A 214 -3.58 -0.06 -17.59
C PHE A 214 -4.43 -0.11 -16.31
N ALA A 215 -3.81 -0.30 -15.15
CA ALA A 215 -4.50 -0.10 -13.87
C ALA A 215 -5.14 1.29 -13.73
N TRP A 216 -4.61 2.29 -14.46
CA TRP A 216 -5.16 3.64 -14.56
C TRP A 216 -6.04 3.76 -15.80
N GLY A 217 -7.27 4.27 -15.60
CA GLY A 217 -8.21 4.46 -16.70
C GLY A 217 -8.62 3.15 -17.41
N LEU A 218 -8.60 2.03 -16.68
CA LEU A 218 -9.05 0.72 -17.21
C LEU A 218 -10.52 0.78 -17.61
N SER A 219 -10.83 0.35 -18.83
CA SER A 219 -12.17 0.40 -19.40
C SER A 219 -12.44 -0.80 -20.31
N PRO A 220 -13.71 -1.09 -20.64
CA PRO A 220 -14.05 -2.16 -21.60
C PRO A 220 -13.37 -2.02 -22.96
N ALA A 221 -13.00 -0.81 -23.37
CA ALA A 221 -12.24 -0.60 -24.61
C ALA A 221 -10.83 -1.23 -24.60
N ASP A 222 -10.31 -1.58 -23.43
CA ASP A 222 -9.00 -2.23 -23.27
C ASP A 222 -9.10 -3.77 -23.43
N GLU A 223 -10.32 -4.35 -23.43
CA GLU A 223 -10.53 -5.80 -23.39
C GLU A 223 -9.81 -6.53 -24.53
N GLU A 224 -9.97 -6.06 -25.77
CA GLU A 224 -9.36 -6.69 -26.95
C GLU A 224 -7.83 -6.76 -26.83
N PHE A 225 -7.19 -5.66 -26.38
CA PHE A 225 -5.74 -5.61 -26.20
C PHE A 225 -5.28 -6.55 -25.08
N LEU A 226 -6.02 -6.61 -23.97
CA LEU A 226 -5.72 -7.47 -22.83
C LEU A 226 -5.95 -8.95 -23.15
N GLU A 227 -7.00 -9.29 -23.92
CA GLU A 227 -7.23 -10.65 -24.39
C GLU A 227 -6.09 -11.14 -25.29
N ALA A 228 -5.60 -10.30 -26.20
CA ALA A 228 -4.43 -10.63 -27.03
C ALA A 228 -3.17 -10.82 -26.16
N ALA A 229 -3.01 -10.07 -25.07
CA ALA A 229 -1.88 -10.20 -24.16
C ALA A 229 -1.90 -11.50 -23.32
N LEU A 230 -3.03 -12.22 -23.25
CA LEU A 230 -3.10 -13.56 -22.64
C LEU A 230 -2.31 -14.60 -23.46
N ASP A 231 -2.07 -14.35 -24.74
CA ASP A 231 -1.30 -15.23 -25.63
C ASP A 231 0.20 -14.85 -25.66
N ASP A 232 0.62 -13.87 -24.85
CA ASP A 232 2.03 -13.48 -24.75
C ASP A 232 2.90 -14.63 -24.24
N ARG A 233 4.12 -14.77 -24.80
CA ARG A 233 5.10 -15.75 -24.31
C ARG A 233 5.63 -15.47 -22.90
N GLY A 234 5.56 -14.23 -22.45
CA GLY A 234 5.98 -13.81 -21.09
C GLY A 234 4.92 -14.18 -20.05
N LYS A 235 5.27 -15.03 -19.09
CA LYS A 235 4.36 -15.43 -17.99
C LYS A 235 3.79 -14.22 -17.24
N ASP A 236 4.65 -13.24 -16.91
CA ASP A 236 4.26 -12.06 -16.12
C ASP A 236 3.30 -11.17 -16.92
N VAL A 237 3.44 -11.10 -18.24
CA VAL A 237 2.52 -10.37 -19.12
C VAL A 237 1.14 -11.02 -19.10
N ARG A 238 1.08 -12.37 -19.30
CA ARG A 238 -0.19 -13.12 -19.26
C ARG A 238 -0.90 -12.98 -17.92
N GLN A 239 -0.14 -13.10 -16.82
CA GLN A 239 -0.71 -12.98 -15.47
C GLN A 239 -1.30 -11.58 -15.23
N LEU A 240 -0.57 -10.56 -15.62
CA LEU A 240 -1.03 -9.17 -15.46
C LEU A 240 -2.24 -8.86 -16.35
N ALA A 241 -2.26 -9.39 -17.60
CA ALA A 241 -3.42 -9.28 -18.48
C ALA A 241 -4.66 -9.93 -17.86
N ALA A 242 -4.52 -11.14 -17.31
CA ALA A 242 -5.59 -11.84 -16.61
C ALA A 242 -6.11 -11.07 -15.38
N ASP A 243 -5.20 -10.50 -14.59
CA ASP A 243 -5.55 -9.70 -13.41
C ASP A 243 -6.29 -8.39 -13.79
N LEU A 244 -5.94 -7.78 -14.92
CA LEU A 244 -6.64 -6.60 -15.45
C LEU A 244 -8.01 -6.97 -16.02
N LEU A 245 -8.10 -8.07 -16.81
CA LEU A 245 -9.36 -8.56 -17.35
C LEU A 245 -10.37 -8.96 -16.25
N ALA A 246 -9.89 -9.56 -15.17
CA ALA A 246 -10.73 -9.91 -14.02
C ALA A 246 -11.37 -8.68 -13.33
N ARG A 247 -10.86 -7.47 -13.60
CA ARG A 247 -11.37 -6.19 -13.09
C ARG A 247 -12.40 -5.55 -14.03
N LEU A 248 -12.53 -6.04 -15.27
CA LEU A 248 -13.45 -5.50 -16.26
C LEU A 248 -14.84 -6.15 -16.11
N PRO A 249 -15.88 -5.36 -15.78
CA PRO A 249 -17.24 -5.88 -15.71
C PRO A 249 -17.72 -6.33 -17.11
N GLY A 250 -18.30 -7.52 -17.19
CA GLY A 250 -18.88 -8.05 -18.43
C GLY A 250 -17.89 -8.51 -19.49
N ALA A 251 -16.60 -8.57 -19.17
CA ALA A 251 -15.60 -9.10 -20.08
C ALA A 251 -15.82 -10.61 -20.35
N ALA A 252 -15.55 -11.06 -21.59
CA ALA A 252 -15.61 -12.47 -21.98
C ALA A 252 -14.69 -13.36 -21.11
N TYR A 253 -13.59 -12.80 -20.63
CA TYR A 253 -12.72 -13.43 -19.64
C TYR A 253 -13.47 -13.81 -18.35
N GLY A 254 -14.28 -12.90 -17.82
CA GLY A 254 -15.07 -13.13 -16.61
C GLY A 254 -16.06 -14.29 -16.78
N GLU A 255 -16.72 -14.39 -17.92
CA GLU A 255 -17.65 -15.49 -18.22
C GLU A 255 -16.92 -16.84 -18.30
N ARG A 256 -15.75 -16.90 -18.95
CA ARG A 256 -14.93 -18.12 -18.97
C ARG A 256 -14.52 -18.57 -17.58
N MET A 257 -14.13 -17.62 -16.71
CA MET A 257 -13.77 -17.94 -15.33
C MET A 257 -14.99 -18.36 -14.51
N ALA A 258 -16.15 -17.75 -14.74
CA ALA A 258 -17.41 -18.14 -14.11
C ALA A 258 -17.82 -19.57 -14.49
N ASP A 259 -17.70 -19.96 -15.76
CA ASP A 259 -18.02 -21.32 -16.21
C ASP A 259 -17.14 -22.37 -15.52
N ARG A 260 -15.83 -22.11 -15.41
CA ARG A 260 -14.91 -22.99 -14.65
C ARG A 260 -15.25 -23.04 -13.17
N ALA A 261 -15.55 -21.88 -12.58
CA ALA A 261 -15.86 -21.79 -11.15
C ALA A 261 -17.17 -22.50 -10.77
N ARG A 262 -18.20 -22.45 -11.63
CA ARG A 262 -19.48 -23.16 -11.44
C ARG A 262 -19.30 -24.66 -11.37
N THR A 263 -18.28 -25.23 -12.05
CA THR A 263 -17.98 -26.66 -11.93
C THR A 263 -17.33 -27.02 -10.59
N CYS A 264 -16.78 -26.04 -9.90
CA CYS A 264 -16.08 -26.25 -8.62
C CYS A 264 -16.96 -26.07 -7.40
N LEU A 265 -18.01 -25.25 -7.46
CA LEU A 265 -18.87 -24.94 -6.30
C LEU A 265 -20.33 -25.21 -6.63
N THR A 266 -20.95 -26.07 -5.81
CA THR A 266 -22.38 -26.41 -5.92
C THR A 266 -23.08 -26.13 -4.60
N LEU A 267 -24.19 -25.37 -4.64
CA LEU A 267 -25.06 -25.20 -3.48
C LEU A 267 -25.91 -26.48 -3.29
N ARG A 268 -25.81 -27.08 -2.14
CA ARG A 268 -26.62 -28.22 -1.71
C ARG A 268 -27.59 -27.76 -0.64
N THR A 269 -28.85 -28.23 -0.74
CA THR A 269 -29.88 -28.04 0.27
C THR A 269 -30.29 -29.43 0.78
N ALA A 270 -30.40 -29.61 2.10
CA ALA A 270 -31.00 -30.82 2.62
C ALA A 270 -32.48 -30.85 2.20
N PRO A 271 -33.05 -32.01 1.85
CA PRO A 271 -34.48 -32.11 1.65
C PRO A 271 -35.20 -31.72 2.96
N PRO A 272 -36.33 -30.98 2.90
CA PRO A 272 -37.06 -30.58 4.09
C PRO A 272 -37.40 -31.83 4.91
N PRO A 273 -37.31 -31.81 6.27
CA PRO A 273 -37.67 -32.94 7.10
C PRO A 273 -39.16 -33.26 6.88
N GLY A 274 -39.45 -34.40 6.23
CA GLY A 274 -40.82 -34.86 5.99
C GLY A 274 -41.13 -35.40 4.60
N GLN A 275 -40.15 -35.43 3.67
CA GLN A 275 -40.35 -36.21 2.43
C GLN A 275 -39.60 -37.55 2.54
N ASP A 276 -40.33 -38.56 2.96
CA ASP A 276 -39.88 -39.94 2.92
C ASP A 276 -39.57 -40.33 1.47
N VAL A 277 -38.33 -40.74 1.21
CA VAL A 277 -37.93 -41.41 -0.02
C VAL A 277 -38.46 -42.83 0.04
N PRO A 278 -39.40 -43.25 -0.81
CA PRO A 278 -39.86 -44.63 -0.76
C PRO A 278 -38.79 -45.58 -1.29
N GLY A 279 -38.35 -46.48 -0.45
CA GLY A 279 -37.85 -47.77 -0.83
C GLY A 279 -36.37 -48.01 -0.99
N ARG A 280 -35.67 -48.31 0.08
CA ARG A 280 -34.74 -49.44 0.10
C ARG A 280 -34.86 -50.16 1.44
N GLY A 281 -35.55 -51.29 1.42
CA GLY A 281 -35.61 -52.22 2.54
C GLY A 281 -34.23 -52.82 2.82
N GLY A 282 -33.80 -52.74 4.04
CA GLY A 282 -32.69 -53.53 4.63
C GLY A 282 -33.21 -54.36 5.79
N PRO A 283 -32.66 -55.55 6.08
CA PRO A 283 -33.19 -56.51 7.02
C PRO A 283 -32.87 -56.14 8.49
N PRO A 284 -33.59 -56.76 9.45
CA PRO A 284 -33.62 -56.35 10.83
C PRO A 284 -32.65 -57.07 11.75
N ASP A 285 -32.43 -56.44 12.86
CA ASP A 285 -32.12 -56.98 14.18
C ASP A 285 -30.79 -57.68 14.52
N GLY A 286 -30.07 -57.05 15.43
CA GLY A 286 -29.15 -57.66 16.39
C GLY A 286 -28.97 -56.74 17.60
N PRO A 287 -28.90 -57.29 18.83
CA PRO A 287 -29.22 -56.54 20.04
C PRO A 287 -28.06 -55.70 20.62
N ALA A 288 -28.47 -54.69 21.35
CA ALA A 288 -27.67 -53.75 22.10
C ALA A 288 -26.66 -54.40 23.09
N ALA A 289 -25.44 -53.89 23.09
CA ALA A 289 -24.50 -54.07 24.20
C ALA A 289 -24.15 -52.69 24.79
N ALA A 290 -24.30 -52.59 26.10
CA ALA A 290 -24.00 -51.42 26.92
C ALA A 290 -22.49 -51.18 27.05
N PRO A 291 -22.06 -49.92 27.26
CA PRO A 291 -20.65 -49.59 27.45
C PRO A 291 -20.21 -49.77 28.92
N PRO A 292 -18.96 -50.16 29.18
CA PRO A 292 -18.42 -50.14 30.54
C PRO A 292 -17.83 -48.78 30.92
N ASP A 293 -18.03 -48.48 32.20
CA ASP A 293 -17.44 -47.37 32.95
C ASP A 293 -15.92 -47.24 32.77
N ALA A 294 -15.44 -46.03 32.57
CA ALA A 294 -14.06 -45.69 32.82
C ALA A 294 -13.96 -44.44 33.70
N ARG A 295 -13.41 -44.71 34.87
CA ARG A 295 -13.12 -43.77 35.95
C ARG A 295 -12.02 -42.76 35.58
N ALA A 296 -12.16 -41.61 36.19
CA ALA A 296 -11.26 -40.47 36.34
C ALA A 296 -9.78 -40.79 36.60
N SER A 297 -8.92 -39.96 36.08
CA SER A 297 -7.75 -39.39 36.78
C SER A 297 -7.26 -38.16 35.97
N GLY A 298 -7.37 -36.97 36.56
CA GLY A 298 -6.66 -35.77 36.08
C GLY A 298 -5.18 -35.86 36.44
N PRO A 299 -4.40 -34.92 35.91
CA PRO A 299 -4.00 -33.81 36.78
C PRO A 299 -4.06 -32.42 36.11
N ASP A 300 -4.14 -31.45 37.00
CA ASP A 300 -4.03 -30.02 36.81
C ASP A 300 -3.04 -29.55 35.73
N THR A 301 -3.55 -28.87 34.74
CA THR A 301 -2.76 -27.86 34.01
C THR A 301 -3.40 -26.50 34.28
N ALA A 302 -2.66 -25.69 35.03
CA ALA A 302 -2.95 -24.31 35.29
C ALA A 302 -3.27 -23.60 33.98
N GLY A 303 -4.50 -23.13 33.84
CA GLY A 303 -4.94 -22.30 32.74
C GLY A 303 -4.10 -21.01 32.70
N SER A 304 -3.30 -20.88 31.66
CA SER A 304 -2.73 -19.60 31.26
C SER A 304 -3.88 -18.70 30.86
N GLN A 305 -4.33 -17.86 31.78
CA GLN A 305 -5.26 -16.77 31.47
C GLN A 305 -4.56 -15.83 30.51
N SER A 306 -5.10 -15.72 29.29
CA SER A 306 -4.69 -14.73 28.32
C SER A 306 -4.82 -13.33 28.96
N PRO A 307 -3.83 -12.43 28.79
CA PRO A 307 -3.90 -11.07 29.33
C PRO A 307 -5.09 -10.24 28.80
N TRP A 308 -5.87 -10.83 27.92
CA TRP A 308 -6.99 -10.20 27.21
C TRP A 308 -8.38 -10.61 27.70
N ASP A 309 -8.50 -11.60 28.59
CA ASP A 309 -9.79 -12.14 29.10
C ASP A 309 -10.63 -11.12 29.91
N GLY A 310 -10.12 -9.93 30.18
CA GLY A 310 -10.84 -8.83 30.83
C GLY A 310 -11.47 -7.80 29.88
N LEU A 311 -11.58 -8.09 28.58
CA LEU A 311 -12.00 -7.14 27.55
C LEU A 311 -13.48 -7.23 27.15
N ALA A 312 -14.32 -7.89 27.90
CA ALA A 312 -15.76 -7.79 27.71
C ALA A 312 -16.21 -6.38 28.11
N VAL A 313 -16.34 -5.49 27.13
CA VAL A 313 -16.95 -4.18 27.31
C VAL A 313 -18.46 -4.38 27.40
N ALA A 314 -18.99 -4.31 28.61
CA ALA A 314 -20.40 -4.11 28.82
C ALA A 314 -20.79 -2.73 28.23
N GLY A 315 -21.72 -2.70 27.29
CA GLY A 315 -22.48 -1.51 26.93
C GLY A 315 -21.99 -0.71 25.75
N ALA A 316 -22.37 -1.15 24.53
CA ALA A 316 -22.74 -0.32 23.37
C ALA A 316 -23.36 -1.20 22.24
N ASP A 317 -24.28 -2.08 22.60
CA ASP A 317 -25.04 -2.89 21.60
C ASP A 317 -26.29 -2.17 21.08
N ALA A 318 -26.33 -0.85 21.08
CA ALA A 318 -27.53 -0.11 20.75
C ALA A 318 -27.37 0.91 19.61
N ALA A 319 -26.60 0.64 18.56
CA ALA A 319 -26.57 1.55 17.40
C ALA A 319 -26.24 0.92 16.03
N VAL A 320 -26.33 -0.40 15.84
CA VAL A 320 -26.25 -1.04 14.50
C VAL A 320 -27.39 -2.04 14.30
N ALA A 321 -28.50 -1.84 14.97
CA ALA A 321 -29.76 -2.56 14.73
C ALA A 321 -30.71 -1.66 13.89
N GLY A 322 -30.32 -1.39 12.65
CA GLY A 322 -31.14 -0.64 11.72
C GLY A 322 -30.93 -1.10 10.29
N ALA A 323 -31.82 -2.01 9.82
CA ALA A 323 -31.90 -2.60 8.49
C ALA A 323 -31.18 -3.95 8.29
N GLY A 324 -31.42 -4.90 9.15
CA GLY A 324 -31.22 -6.31 8.87
C GLY A 324 -32.58 -7.01 8.84
N ALA A 325 -33.24 -7.04 7.69
CA ALA A 325 -34.23 -8.08 7.46
C ALA A 325 -33.46 -9.41 7.57
N GLU A 326 -33.73 -10.16 8.62
CA GLU A 326 -33.30 -11.56 8.78
C GLU A 326 -33.89 -12.37 7.62
N ALA A 327 -33.14 -12.44 6.50
CA ALA A 327 -33.28 -13.54 5.59
C ALA A 327 -32.62 -14.74 6.30
N ALA A 328 -33.40 -15.48 7.06
CA ALA A 328 -33.04 -16.80 7.53
C ALA A 328 -32.62 -17.60 6.29
N GLY A 329 -31.31 -17.75 6.10
CA GLY A 329 -30.76 -18.68 5.13
C GLY A 329 -31.24 -20.08 5.52
N PRO A 330 -31.50 -20.99 4.58
CA PRO A 330 -31.96 -22.34 4.91
C PRO A 330 -30.91 -22.96 5.83
N GLU A 331 -31.28 -23.25 7.07
CA GLU A 331 -30.40 -23.85 8.11
C GLU A 331 -29.73 -25.17 7.68
N ALA A 332 -30.08 -25.70 6.51
CA ALA A 332 -29.63 -26.96 5.95
C ALA A 332 -28.83 -26.82 4.63
N ALA A 333 -28.46 -25.61 4.20
CA ALA A 333 -27.71 -25.41 2.97
C ALA A 333 -26.19 -25.39 3.22
N TRP A 334 -25.44 -25.99 2.29
CA TRP A 334 -23.95 -25.99 2.32
C TRP A 334 -23.38 -25.90 0.91
N ILE A 335 -22.10 -25.48 0.81
CA ILE A 335 -21.38 -25.48 -0.46
C ILE A 335 -20.55 -26.77 -0.55
N GLU A 336 -20.83 -27.58 -1.56
CA GLU A 336 -19.97 -28.68 -1.96
C GLU A 336 -18.85 -28.16 -2.85
N VAL A 337 -17.61 -28.54 -2.54
CA VAL A 337 -16.41 -28.05 -3.25
C VAL A 337 -15.75 -29.20 -4.00
N GLU A 338 -15.65 -29.06 -5.32
CA GLU A 338 -14.88 -29.95 -6.19
C GLU A 338 -13.66 -29.20 -6.73
N VAL A 339 -12.46 -29.52 -6.25
CA VAL A 339 -11.24 -28.85 -6.72
C VAL A 339 -10.90 -29.25 -8.17
N PRO A 340 -10.32 -28.37 -9.00
CA PRO A 340 -9.92 -28.68 -10.36
C PRO A 340 -9.04 -29.95 -10.41
N ARG A 341 -9.32 -30.86 -11.33
CA ARG A 341 -8.59 -32.13 -11.44
C ARG A 341 -7.26 -31.97 -12.16
N GLU A 342 -7.21 -31.11 -13.17
CA GLU A 342 -6.09 -30.90 -14.05
C GLU A 342 -5.84 -29.41 -14.29
N HIS A 343 -4.60 -29.07 -14.59
CA HIS A 343 -4.21 -27.73 -15.07
C HIS A 343 -4.04 -27.81 -16.58
N ASP A 344 -5.04 -27.42 -17.30
CA ASP A 344 -5.07 -27.46 -18.76
C ASP A 344 -4.43 -26.21 -19.42
N ALA A 345 -4.29 -26.26 -20.75
CA ALA A 345 -3.77 -25.15 -21.53
C ALA A 345 -4.65 -23.88 -21.42
N GLY A 346 -5.95 -24.04 -21.22
CA GLY A 346 -6.89 -22.94 -21.03
C GLY A 346 -6.65 -22.21 -19.71
N LEU A 347 -6.45 -22.93 -18.59
CA LEU A 347 -6.08 -22.34 -17.31
C LEU A 347 -4.74 -21.61 -17.39
N ALA A 348 -3.75 -22.23 -18.08
CA ALA A 348 -2.45 -21.61 -18.28
C ALA A 348 -2.54 -20.30 -19.08
N ARG A 349 -3.33 -20.29 -20.16
CA ARG A 349 -3.59 -19.12 -20.98
C ARG A 349 -4.26 -18.01 -20.17
N ASP A 350 -5.30 -18.35 -19.40
CA ASP A 350 -6.07 -17.40 -18.60
C ASP A 350 -5.34 -16.99 -17.31
N GLY A 351 -4.03 -17.17 -17.24
CA GLY A 351 -3.18 -16.63 -16.19
C GLY A 351 -3.23 -17.36 -14.85
N VAL A 352 -3.83 -18.56 -14.78
CA VAL A 352 -3.75 -19.42 -13.60
C VAL A 352 -2.39 -20.13 -13.62
N PRO A 353 -1.48 -19.85 -12.68
CA PRO A 353 -0.15 -20.44 -12.70
C PRO A 353 -0.19 -21.94 -12.31
N PHE A 354 0.63 -22.77 -12.96
CA PHE A 354 0.75 -24.19 -12.60
C PHE A 354 1.23 -24.41 -11.17
N HIS A 355 2.20 -23.62 -10.75
CA HIS A 355 2.66 -23.51 -9.37
C HIS A 355 2.34 -22.10 -8.87
N PRO A 356 1.20 -21.88 -8.20
CA PRO A 356 0.91 -20.60 -7.57
C PRO A 356 1.96 -20.34 -6.48
N GLY A 357 2.85 -19.38 -6.74
CA GLY A 357 3.88 -19.02 -5.76
C GLY A 357 3.32 -18.09 -4.69
N GLY A 358 3.91 -18.13 -3.49
CA GLY A 358 3.92 -17.12 -2.42
C GLY A 358 2.73 -16.22 -2.07
N SER A 359 1.74 -16.07 -2.95
CA SER A 359 0.54 -15.26 -2.72
C SER A 359 -0.54 -16.00 -1.90
N PHE A 360 -0.26 -17.23 -1.53
CA PHE A 360 -1.13 -18.07 -0.74
C PHE A 360 -0.41 -18.39 0.55
N ALA A 361 -0.73 -17.62 1.59
CA ALA A 361 -0.26 -17.95 2.92
C ALA A 361 -0.59 -19.40 3.27
N PRO A 362 0.34 -20.14 3.88
CA PRO A 362 0.00 -21.43 4.45
C PRO A 362 -1.13 -21.22 5.46
N ARG A 363 -2.09 -22.13 5.51
CA ARG A 363 -3.07 -22.14 6.61
C ARG A 363 -2.33 -22.18 7.92
N ALA A 364 -2.64 -21.28 8.85
CA ALA A 364 -2.11 -21.35 10.20
C ALA A 364 -2.43 -22.76 10.75
N GLY A 365 -1.39 -23.56 10.97
CA GLY A 365 -1.49 -24.90 11.52
C GLY A 365 -1.64 -26.09 10.56
N ASN A 366 -1.87 -25.91 9.24
CA ASN A 366 -2.17 -27.04 8.32
C ASN A 366 -1.14 -27.28 7.21
N GLY A 367 0.02 -26.64 7.23
CA GLY A 367 1.04 -26.83 6.21
C GLY A 367 0.73 -26.13 4.87
N PRO A 368 1.52 -26.37 3.81
CA PRO A 368 1.35 -25.72 2.52
C PRO A 368 0.02 -26.09 1.86
N VAL A 369 -0.62 -25.13 1.23
CA VAL A 369 -1.86 -25.34 0.45
C VAL A 369 -1.58 -26.29 -0.71
N GLY A 370 -2.41 -27.31 -0.89
CA GLY A 370 -2.29 -28.24 -2.02
C GLY A 370 -2.46 -27.51 -3.36
N THR A 371 -1.72 -27.93 -4.37
CA THR A 371 -1.70 -27.29 -5.69
C THR A 371 -3.09 -27.09 -6.32
N ARG A 372 -3.98 -28.10 -6.16
CA ARG A 372 -5.35 -28.05 -6.72
C ARG A 372 -6.23 -27.02 -6.00
N VAL A 373 -6.08 -26.91 -4.70
CA VAL A 373 -6.76 -25.88 -3.90
C VAL A 373 -6.25 -24.49 -4.27
N ALA A 374 -4.95 -24.36 -4.54
CA ALA A 374 -4.38 -23.11 -5.02
C ALA A 374 -4.94 -22.69 -6.39
N TRP A 375 -5.16 -23.63 -7.31
CA TRP A 375 -5.85 -23.36 -8.58
C TRP A 375 -7.29 -22.90 -8.35
N LEU A 376 -8.02 -23.53 -7.43
CA LEU A 376 -9.37 -23.10 -7.07
C LEU A 376 -9.37 -21.65 -6.58
N ARG A 377 -8.46 -21.29 -5.67
CA ARG A 377 -8.33 -19.90 -5.18
C ARG A 377 -8.07 -18.91 -6.32
N GLU A 378 -7.23 -19.28 -7.31
CA GLU A 378 -6.95 -18.44 -8.47
C GLU A 378 -8.17 -18.28 -9.38
N ILE A 379 -8.92 -19.35 -9.61
CA ILE A 379 -10.16 -19.32 -10.40
C ILE A 379 -11.18 -18.40 -9.70
N LEU A 380 -11.41 -18.60 -8.41
CA LEU A 380 -12.36 -17.80 -7.62
C LEU A 380 -11.98 -16.31 -7.60
N ALA A 381 -10.68 -16.00 -7.46
CA ALA A 381 -10.18 -14.63 -7.43
C ALA A 381 -10.42 -13.84 -8.72
N ARG A 382 -10.62 -14.55 -9.85
CA ARG A 382 -10.85 -13.98 -11.18
C ARG A 382 -12.29 -14.12 -11.65
N THR A 383 -13.12 -14.85 -10.92
CA THR A 383 -14.55 -15.04 -11.22
C THR A 383 -15.34 -13.79 -10.81
N PRO A 384 -16.23 -13.28 -11.67
CA PRO A 384 -17.17 -12.23 -11.27
C PRO A 384 -17.99 -12.65 -10.05
N LEU A 385 -18.02 -11.83 -9.03
CA LEU A 385 -18.72 -12.15 -7.77
C LEU A 385 -20.23 -12.29 -7.94
N SER A 386 -20.81 -11.61 -8.94
CA SER A 386 -22.22 -11.78 -9.35
C SER A 386 -22.56 -13.22 -9.77
N THR A 387 -21.58 -14.01 -10.17
CA THR A 387 -21.76 -15.44 -10.48
C THR A 387 -22.37 -16.19 -9.29
N TRP A 388 -21.91 -15.91 -8.10
CA TRP A 388 -22.34 -16.60 -6.88
C TRP A 388 -23.70 -16.16 -6.39
N THR A 389 -23.98 -14.85 -6.42
CA THR A 389 -25.30 -14.34 -6.07
C THR A 389 -26.36 -14.83 -7.03
N SER A 390 -26.05 -14.92 -8.34
CA SER A 390 -26.95 -15.46 -9.35
C SER A 390 -27.12 -16.98 -9.25
N ALA A 391 -26.03 -17.73 -9.06
CA ALA A 391 -26.07 -19.19 -9.00
C ALA A 391 -26.77 -19.71 -7.72
N PHE A 392 -26.57 -19.05 -6.59
CA PHE A 392 -27.10 -19.49 -5.32
C PHE A 392 -28.42 -18.80 -4.91
N GLY A 393 -28.77 -17.69 -5.58
CA GLY A 393 -29.98 -16.92 -5.26
C GLY A 393 -29.92 -16.28 -3.87
N LEU A 394 -28.72 -16.06 -3.32
CA LEU A 394 -28.48 -15.55 -1.98
C LEU A 394 -27.62 -14.28 -2.00
N PRO A 395 -27.79 -13.36 -1.05
CA PRO A 395 -26.93 -12.20 -0.92
C PRO A 395 -25.53 -12.62 -0.39
N PRO A 396 -24.47 -11.81 -0.64
CA PRO A 396 -23.09 -12.12 -0.22
C PRO A 396 -22.96 -12.46 1.27
N ALA A 397 -23.68 -11.72 2.13
CA ALA A 397 -23.66 -11.94 3.58
C ALA A 397 -24.19 -13.33 4.00
N ALA A 398 -25.10 -13.92 3.23
CA ALA A 398 -25.57 -15.28 3.45
C ALA A 398 -24.59 -16.31 2.88
N ILE A 399 -24.07 -16.06 1.66
CA ILE A 399 -23.13 -16.96 0.98
C ILE A 399 -21.86 -17.21 1.80
N VAL A 400 -21.24 -16.15 2.32
CA VAL A 400 -19.98 -16.27 3.10
C VAL A 400 -20.14 -17.02 4.42
N ARG A 401 -21.38 -17.20 4.91
CA ARG A 401 -21.71 -17.94 6.14
C ARG A 401 -22.16 -19.37 5.88
N LEU A 402 -22.33 -19.77 4.63
CA LEU A 402 -22.70 -21.13 4.29
C LEU A 402 -21.65 -22.11 4.80
N ARG A 403 -22.11 -23.22 5.32
CA ARG A 403 -21.24 -24.31 5.74
C ARG A 403 -20.49 -24.87 4.54
N VAL A 404 -19.20 -25.12 4.70
CA VAL A 404 -18.37 -25.84 3.72
C VAL A 404 -17.81 -27.07 4.45
N PRO A 405 -18.14 -28.29 4.02
CA PRO A 405 -17.55 -29.50 4.58
C PRO A 405 -16.02 -29.50 4.49
N ASP A 406 -15.37 -30.34 5.28
CA ASP A 406 -13.92 -30.59 5.25
C ASP A 406 -13.01 -29.36 5.48
N GLY A 407 -13.56 -28.31 6.08
CA GLY A 407 -12.79 -27.12 6.43
C GLY A 407 -12.38 -26.22 5.24
N GLY A 408 -12.99 -26.42 4.05
CA GLY A 408 -12.70 -25.68 2.85
C GLY A 408 -13.14 -24.20 2.83
N ALA A 409 -13.89 -23.75 3.84
CA ALA A 409 -14.41 -22.38 3.90
C ALA A 409 -13.34 -21.31 3.76
N GLY A 410 -12.18 -21.46 4.41
CA GLY A 410 -11.08 -20.51 4.32
C GLY A 410 -10.54 -20.34 2.90
N ASP A 411 -10.53 -21.41 2.10
CA ASP A 411 -10.07 -21.35 0.70
C ASP A 411 -11.02 -20.54 -0.18
N LEU A 412 -12.33 -20.72 0.01
CA LEU A 412 -13.34 -19.95 -0.69
C LEU A 412 -13.27 -18.48 -0.30
N HIS A 413 -13.13 -18.21 0.99
CA HIS A 413 -13.02 -16.84 1.50
C HIS A 413 -11.80 -16.11 0.95
N VAL A 414 -10.64 -16.76 0.86
CA VAL A 414 -9.44 -16.20 0.22
C VAL A 414 -9.70 -15.86 -1.25
N GLY A 415 -10.32 -16.77 -2.00
CA GLY A 415 -10.68 -16.53 -3.38
C GLY A 415 -11.65 -15.35 -3.55
N TRP A 416 -12.73 -15.32 -2.77
CA TRP A 416 -13.72 -14.23 -2.80
C TRP A 416 -13.16 -12.90 -2.30
N ALA A 417 -12.29 -12.90 -1.28
CA ALA A 417 -11.63 -11.67 -0.81
C ALA A 417 -10.77 -11.04 -1.92
N ARG A 418 -10.00 -11.85 -2.64
CA ARG A 418 -9.20 -11.38 -3.78
C ARG A 418 -10.10 -10.89 -4.94
N ALA A 419 -11.21 -11.58 -5.20
CA ALA A 419 -12.19 -11.13 -6.18
C ALA A 419 -12.82 -9.79 -5.78
N ALA A 420 -13.19 -9.61 -4.49
CA ALA A 420 -13.74 -8.36 -3.98
C ALA A 420 -12.76 -7.19 -4.10
N LEU A 421 -11.46 -7.43 -3.86
CA LEU A 421 -10.40 -6.45 -4.08
C LEU A 421 -10.25 -6.09 -5.57
N ASN A 422 -10.19 -7.10 -6.44
CA ASN A 422 -10.01 -6.92 -7.87
C ASN A 422 -11.17 -6.16 -8.52
N GLN A 423 -12.40 -6.52 -8.15
CA GLN A 423 -13.63 -5.94 -8.71
C GLN A 423 -14.10 -4.71 -7.94
N ARG A 424 -13.43 -4.35 -6.82
CA ARG A 424 -13.81 -3.27 -5.91
C ARG A 424 -15.26 -3.38 -5.42
N ASP A 425 -15.68 -4.60 -5.10
CA ASP A 425 -17.05 -4.91 -4.68
C ASP A 425 -17.20 -4.69 -3.17
N ALA A 426 -17.83 -3.57 -2.79
CA ALA A 426 -18.03 -3.18 -1.41
C ALA A 426 -19.01 -4.09 -0.66
N GLU A 427 -20.00 -4.69 -1.34
CA GLU A 427 -20.97 -5.57 -0.72
C GLU A 427 -20.32 -6.88 -0.27
N TRP A 428 -19.52 -7.50 -1.13
CA TRP A 428 -18.74 -8.67 -0.77
C TRP A 428 -17.66 -8.38 0.25
N ALA A 429 -16.96 -7.23 0.14
CA ALA A 429 -15.98 -6.82 1.15
C ALA A 429 -16.63 -6.68 2.54
N ARG A 430 -17.79 -6.03 2.62
CA ARG A 430 -18.59 -5.90 3.86
C ARG A 430 -19.01 -7.25 4.42
N ALA A 431 -19.49 -8.16 3.56
CA ALA A 431 -19.90 -9.50 3.95
C ALA A 431 -18.74 -10.30 4.57
N LEU A 432 -17.58 -10.29 3.92
CA LEU A 432 -16.37 -10.99 4.37
C LEU A 432 -15.84 -10.43 5.69
N ILE A 433 -15.73 -9.11 5.83
CA ILE A 433 -15.31 -8.45 7.08
C ILE A 433 -16.31 -8.74 8.21
N GLY A 434 -17.62 -8.66 7.91
CA GLY A 434 -18.69 -8.85 8.90
C GLY A 434 -18.85 -10.30 9.38
N ALA A 435 -18.56 -11.27 8.53
CA ALA A 435 -18.60 -12.69 8.90
C ALA A 435 -17.47 -13.10 9.84
N GLY A 436 -16.49 -12.22 10.08
CA GLY A 436 -15.31 -12.58 10.89
C GLY A 436 -14.53 -13.71 10.24
N VAL A 437 -14.61 -13.78 8.92
CA VAL A 437 -13.98 -14.83 8.14
C VAL A 437 -12.50 -14.83 8.49
N VAL A 438 -12.02 -15.97 8.95
CA VAL A 438 -10.61 -16.24 9.14
C VAL A 438 -9.98 -16.34 7.75
N VAL A 439 -9.72 -15.16 7.16
CA VAL A 439 -8.62 -15.06 6.22
C VAL A 439 -7.42 -15.11 7.15
N ASP A 440 -6.61 -16.12 7.06
CA ASP A 440 -5.45 -16.37 7.95
C ASP A 440 -4.41 -15.21 7.93
N GLU A 441 -4.76 -14.09 7.29
CA GLU A 441 -3.95 -12.88 7.18
C GLU A 441 -4.76 -11.64 7.57
N PRO A 442 -4.44 -11.01 8.72
CA PRO A 442 -4.99 -9.70 9.10
C PRO A 442 -4.82 -8.64 8.00
N GLU A 443 -3.80 -8.82 7.18
CA GLU A 443 -3.45 -7.96 6.05
C GLU A 443 -4.53 -7.99 4.95
N ALA A 444 -5.05 -9.16 4.61
CA ALA A 444 -6.11 -9.29 3.61
C ALA A 444 -7.42 -8.64 4.06
N LEU A 445 -7.74 -8.68 5.37
CA LEU A 445 -8.89 -7.97 5.93
C LEU A 445 -8.69 -6.45 5.88
N ALA A 446 -7.46 -5.97 6.14
CA ALA A 446 -7.14 -4.55 6.02
C ALA A 446 -7.26 -4.06 4.57
N ASP A 447 -6.82 -4.87 3.60
CA ASP A 447 -6.94 -4.53 2.18
C ASP A 447 -8.41 -4.44 1.73
N LEU A 448 -9.30 -5.31 2.26
CA LEU A 448 -10.74 -5.22 2.02
C LEU A 448 -11.37 -3.92 2.56
N LEU A 449 -10.80 -3.31 3.60
CA LEU A 449 -11.26 -2.02 4.09
C LEU A 449 -11.10 -0.91 3.05
N ASP A 450 -10.12 -1.01 2.14
CA ASP A 450 -9.92 -0.01 1.08
C ASP A 450 -11.01 -0.04 0.00
N VAL A 451 -11.76 -1.13 -0.07
CA VAL A 451 -12.89 -1.28 -0.99
C VAL A 451 -14.16 -0.62 -0.42
N LEU A 452 -14.27 -0.53 0.91
CA LEU A 452 -15.44 0.07 1.56
C LEU A 452 -15.51 1.59 1.36
N PRO A 453 -16.72 2.16 1.29
CA PRO A 453 -16.94 3.60 1.41
C PRO A 453 -16.27 4.14 2.69
N ARG A 454 -15.81 5.39 2.63
CA ARG A 454 -15.01 5.98 3.70
C ARG A 454 -15.74 6.02 5.05
N ASP A 455 -17.02 6.31 5.04
CA ASP A 455 -17.89 6.37 6.22
C ASP A 455 -18.10 5.01 6.89
N GLU A 456 -18.09 3.92 6.13
CA GLU A 456 -18.18 2.55 6.64
C GLU A 456 -16.83 1.98 7.09
N ARG A 457 -15.74 2.41 6.47
CA ARG A 457 -14.38 1.90 6.67
C ARG A 457 -13.93 1.98 8.13
N ASP A 458 -14.11 3.15 8.75
CA ASP A 458 -13.68 3.38 10.13
C ASP A 458 -14.47 2.53 11.13
N ALA A 459 -15.75 2.32 10.89
CA ALA A 459 -16.60 1.45 11.72
C ALA A 459 -16.19 -0.03 11.59
N ALA A 460 -15.96 -0.49 10.36
CA ALA A 460 -15.50 -1.85 10.07
C ALA A 460 -14.11 -2.11 10.67
N ALA A 461 -13.16 -1.19 10.48
CA ALA A 461 -11.83 -1.25 11.05
C ALA A 461 -11.86 -1.28 12.59
N ALA A 462 -12.70 -0.44 13.22
CA ALA A 462 -12.90 -0.48 14.66
C ALA A 462 -13.43 -1.85 15.14
N GLY A 463 -14.30 -2.48 14.36
CA GLY A 463 -14.79 -3.84 14.62
C GLY A 463 -13.65 -4.88 14.61
N LEU A 464 -12.78 -4.83 13.60
CA LEU A 464 -11.61 -5.71 13.49
C LEU A 464 -10.63 -5.46 14.65
N VAL A 465 -10.31 -4.20 14.94
CA VAL A 465 -9.42 -3.80 16.04
C VAL A 465 -9.92 -4.32 17.40
N ARG A 466 -11.24 -4.31 17.65
CA ARG A 466 -11.81 -4.84 18.89
C ARG A 466 -11.77 -6.36 18.98
N ARG A 467 -11.81 -7.05 17.84
CA ARG A 467 -11.81 -8.53 17.77
C ARG A 467 -10.42 -9.13 17.65
N ALA A 468 -9.37 -8.32 17.43
CA ALA A 468 -8.01 -8.83 17.29
C ALA A 468 -7.63 -9.70 18.52
N PRO A 469 -7.26 -10.97 18.31
CA PRO A 469 -7.09 -11.92 19.41
C PRO A 469 -5.83 -11.65 20.22
N ASP A 470 -4.81 -11.09 19.59
CA ASP A 470 -3.55 -10.79 20.23
C ASP A 470 -2.95 -9.46 19.74
N ARG A 471 -1.86 -9.07 20.42
CA ARG A 471 -1.14 -7.83 20.14
C ARG A 471 -0.47 -7.80 18.75
N ALA A 472 0.06 -8.93 18.32
CA ALA A 472 0.82 -8.99 17.08
C ALA A 472 -0.13 -8.81 15.89
N GLU A 473 -1.30 -9.43 15.94
CA GLU A 473 -2.35 -9.27 14.94
C GLU A 473 -2.91 -7.85 14.95
N LEU A 474 -3.17 -7.28 16.13
CA LEU A 474 -3.59 -5.90 16.26
C LEU A 474 -2.61 -4.92 15.60
N LEU A 475 -1.31 -5.07 15.84
CA LEU A 475 -0.29 -4.20 15.25
C LEU A 475 -0.22 -4.37 13.75
N ARG A 476 -0.21 -5.61 13.24
CA ARG A 476 -0.23 -5.89 11.78
C ARG A 476 -1.45 -5.27 11.11
N LEU A 477 -2.63 -5.42 11.71
CA LEU A 477 -3.87 -4.80 11.21
C LEU A 477 -3.74 -3.27 11.16
N LEU A 478 -3.33 -2.64 12.27
CA LEU A 478 -3.19 -1.19 12.35
C LEU A 478 -2.11 -0.62 11.41
N GLU A 479 -1.03 -1.36 11.16
CA GLU A 479 0.00 -0.96 10.20
C GLU A 479 -0.53 -0.90 8.75
N ARG A 480 -1.53 -1.71 8.43
CA ARG A 480 -2.14 -1.76 7.09
C ARG A 480 -3.33 -0.82 6.93
N VAL A 481 -4.08 -0.53 8.01
CA VAL A 481 -5.23 0.38 7.92
C VAL A 481 -4.76 1.80 7.58
N PRO A 482 -5.18 2.36 6.43
CA PRO A 482 -4.77 3.70 6.04
C PRO A 482 -5.33 4.77 6.99
N GLY A 483 -4.56 5.86 7.16
CA GLY A 483 -5.02 7.06 7.88
C GLY A 483 -5.78 8.04 6.96
N PRO A 484 -6.35 9.09 7.55
CA PRO A 484 -6.48 9.36 8.99
C PRO A 484 -7.52 8.48 9.68
N TRP A 485 -7.22 7.98 10.89
CA TRP A 485 -8.16 7.23 11.71
C TRP A 485 -9.07 8.19 12.47
N ALA A 486 -10.34 8.19 12.14
CA ALA A 486 -11.34 9.09 12.72
C ALA A 486 -12.49 8.31 13.39
N GLY A 487 -13.43 9.00 13.99
CA GLY A 487 -14.68 8.45 14.51
C GLY A 487 -14.53 7.18 15.36
N PRO A 488 -15.21 6.06 14.97
CA PRO A 488 -15.19 4.81 15.71
C PRO A 488 -13.79 4.18 15.83
N LEU A 489 -12.97 4.25 14.77
CA LEU A 489 -11.62 3.70 14.76
C LEU A 489 -10.70 4.48 15.71
N ALA A 490 -10.71 5.81 15.64
CA ALA A 490 -9.96 6.65 16.57
C ALA A 490 -10.34 6.34 18.01
N SER A 491 -11.63 6.19 18.30
CA SER A 491 -12.13 5.87 19.65
C SER A 491 -11.64 4.51 20.13
N ALA A 492 -11.65 3.49 19.25
CA ALA A 492 -11.13 2.15 19.59
C ALA A 492 -9.62 2.19 19.88
N VAL A 493 -8.84 2.88 19.04
CA VAL A 493 -7.39 3.02 19.22
C VAL A 493 -7.05 3.80 20.50
N VAL A 494 -7.73 4.93 20.77
CA VAL A 494 -7.57 5.71 22.01
C VAL A 494 -7.85 4.85 23.24
N ALA A 495 -8.90 4.04 23.22
CA ALA A 495 -9.21 3.13 24.31
C ALA A 495 -8.12 2.07 24.55
N ILE A 496 -7.50 1.56 23.48
CA ILE A 496 -6.38 0.61 23.60
C ILE A 496 -5.13 1.30 24.16
N LEU A 497 -4.78 2.48 23.65
CA LEU A 497 -3.66 3.28 24.15
C LEU A 497 -3.81 3.60 25.65
N ALA A 498 -5.01 4.04 26.05
CA ALA A 498 -5.31 4.35 27.44
C ALA A 498 -5.17 3.10 28.34
N ARG A 499 -5.71 1.95 27.94
CA ARG A 499 -5.55 0.72 28.71
C ARG A 499 -4.09 0.27 28.81
N SER A 500 -3.33 0.41 27.74
CA SER A 500 -1.91 0.04 27.72
C SER A 500 -1.08 0.96 28.62
N ALA A 501 -1.39 2.25 28.67
CA ALA A 501 -0.74 3.23 29.54
C ALA A 501 -1.00 2.99 31.04
N GLY A 502 -2.15 2.41 31.38
CA GLY A 502 -2.51 2.12 32.79
C GLY A 502 -1.85 0.87 33.38
N ARG A 503 -1.09 0.10 32.61
CA ARG A 503 -0.46 -1.15 33.06
C ARG A 503 1.05 -0.99 33.33
N PRO A 504 1.54 -1.14 34.56
CA PRO A 504 2.94 -0.92 34.91
C PRO A 504 3.82 -2.15 34.62
N THR A 505 3.72 -2.74 33.42
CA THR A 505 4.55 -3.88 33.03
C THR A 505 5.43 -3.52 31.83
N ARG A 506 6.66 -4.06 31.78
CA ARG A 506 7.60 -3.84 30.69
C ARG A 506 7.02 -4.24 29.32
N ALA A 507 6.21 -5.30 29.30
CA ALA A 507 5.53 -5.75 28.09
C ALA A 507 4.45 -4.74 27.63
N ALA A 508 3.71 -4.14 28.56
CA ALA A 508 2.71 -3.12 28.26
C ALA A 508 3.37 -1.81 27.77
N GLU A 509 4.50 -1.41 28.35
CA GLU A 509 5.26 -0.25 27.91
C GLU A 509 5.81 -0.42 26.48
N HIS A 510 6.35 -1.60 26.18
CA HIS A 510 6.78 -1.92 24.80
C HIS A 510 5.61 -1.89 23.81
N THR A 511 4.45 -2.44 24.21
CA THR A 511 3.22 -2.40 23.41
C THR A 511 2.76 -0.96 23.17
N LEU A 512 2.71 -0.16 24.21
CA LEU A 512 2.33 1.24 24.12
C LEU A 512 3.25 2.00 23.15
N THR A 513 4.57 1.76 23.23
CA THR A 513 5.54 2.38 22.33
C THR A 513 5.26 2.04 20.86
N GLN A 514 4.99 0.77 20.57
CA GLN A 514 4.67 0.33 19.21
C GLN A 514 3.35 0.92 18.72
N LEU A 515 2.30 0.88 19.53
CA LEU A 515 0.99 1.45 19.20
C LEU A 515 1.07 2.96 18.97
N CYS A 516 1.78 3.71 19.83
CA CYS A 516 2.01 5.14 19.64
C CYS A 516 2.72 5.43 18.31
N ARG A 517 3.73 4.63 17.97
CA ARG A 517 4.47 4.77 16.71
C ARG A 517 3.58 4.56 15.47
N VAL A 518 2.68 3.57 15.51
CA VAL A 518 1.76 3.31 14.40
C VAL A 518 0.67 4.38 14.31
N ALA A 519 0.20 4.89 15.47
CA ALA A 519 -0.83 5.92 15.56
C ALA A 519 -0.34 7.33 15.19
N ASP A 520 0.93 7.60 15.29
CA ASP A 520 1.58 8.92 15.24
C ASP A 520 1.12 9.81 14.06
N LEU A 521 1.12 9.23 12.82
CA LEU A 521 0.71 9.95 11.62
C LEU A 521 -0.70 9.56 11.12
N ARG A 522 -1.32 8.57 11.74
CA ARG A 522 -2.61 8.03 11.28
C ARG A 522 -3.79 8.46 12.15
N LEU A 523 -3.59 8.61 13.46
CA LEU A 523 -4.65 9.02 14.37
C LEU A 523 -5.06 10.47 14.10
N ASP A 524 -6.37 10.73 14.12
CA ASP A 524 -6.92 12.07 13.99
C ASP A 524 -6.37 12.97 15.13
N PRO A 525 -5.80 14.14 14.81
CA PRO A 525 -5.31 15.10 15.79
C PRO A 525 -6.32 15.48 16.87
N ALA A 526 -7.62 15.45 16.57
CA ALA A 526 -8.70 15.69 17.53
C ALA A 526 -8.74 14.69 18.71
N ALA A 527 -7.98 13.60 18.64
CA ALA A 527 -7.83 12.65 19.75
C ALA A 527 -6.89 13.13 20.87
N ALA A 528 -6.06 14.15 20.62
CA ALA A 528 -5.06 14.63 21.59
C ALA A 528 -5.62 15.02 22.98
N PRO A 529 -6.74 15.78 23.11
CA PRO A 529 -7.32 16.10 24.40
C PRO A 529 -7.72 14.85 25.20
N ARG A 530 -8.37 13.90 24.55
CA ARG A 530 -8.84 12.64 25.19
C ARG A 530 -7.66 11.80 25.74
N LEU A 531 -6.54 11.76 25.04
CA LEU A 531 -5.32 11.09 25.53
C LEU A 531 -4.67 11.86 26.66
N ALA A 532 -4.69 13.20 26.63
CA ALA A 532 -4.14 14.04 27.67
C ALA A 532 -4.92 13.99 29.01
N GLU A 533 -6.20 13.66 28.97
CA GLU A 533 -7.08 13.48 30.15
C GLU A 533 -6.88 12.15 30.87
N HIS A 534 -6.01 11.25 30.37
CA HIS A 534 -5.74 9.97 31.01
C HIS A 534 -5.33 10.13 32.47
N PRO A 535 -5.89 9.32 33.42
CA PRO A 535 -5.70 9.52 34.86
C PRO A 535 -4.29 9.23 35.39
N VAL A 536 -3.51 8.41 34.67
CA VAL A 536 -2.13 8.06 35.07
C VAL A 536 -1.23 9.29 35.00
N ARG A 537 -0.53 9.58 36.11
CA ARG A 537 0.46 10.66 36.17
C ARG A 537 1.75 10.17 36.86
N PRO A 538 2.95 10.50 36.34
CA PRO A 538 3.15 11.14 35.02
C PRO A 538 2.71 10.27 33.87
N LEU A 539 2.32 10.91 32.75
CA LEU A 539 2.02 10.17 31.53
C LEU A 539 3.26 9.41 31.02
N PRO A 540 3.11 8.17 30.53
CA PRO A 540 4.22 7.47 29.88
C PRO A 540 4.78 8.29 28.71
N ARG A 541 6.11 8.34 28.59
CA ARG A 541 6.80 9.12 27.57
C ARG A 541 6.30 8.88 26.14
N PRO A 542 6.07 7.63 25.66
CA PRO A 542 5.53 7.40 24.33
C PRO A 542 4.17 8.06 24.09
N LEU A 543 3.33 8.12 25.13
CA LEU A 543 2.02 8.76 25.05
C LEU A 543 2.12 10.29 25.02
N THR A 544 3.06 10.86 25.79
CA THR A 544 3.34 12.30 25.77
C THR A 544 3.84 12.72 24.39
N ASP A 545 4.81 11.99 23.82
CA ASP A 545 5.37 12.26 22.50
C ASP A 545 4.27 12.16 21.41
N LEU A 546 3.35 11.21 21.51
CA LEU A 546 2.21 11.10 20.62
C LEU A 546 1.27 12.30 20.72
N ILE A 547 0.91 12.69 21.95
CA ILE A 547 0.04 13.86 22.20
C ILE A 547 0.66 15.14 21.62
N ASP A 548 1.95 15.33 21.78
CA ASP A 548 2.67 16.50 21.25
C ASP A 548 2.69 16.48 19.70
N THR A 549 2.87 15.31 19.08
CA THR A 549 2.76 15.17 17.62
C THR A 549 1.33 15.49 17.15
N LEU A 550 0.30 14.96 17.82
CA LEU A 550 -1.09 15.22 17.43
C LEU A 550 -1.45 16.72 17.57
N ARG A 551 -1.01 17.39 18.62
CA ARG A 551 -1.18 18.84 18.79
C ARG A 551 -0.47 19.62 17.69
N PHE A 552 0.76 19.24 17.37
CA PHE A 552 1.51 19.86 16.27
C PHE A 552 0.78 19.72 14.93
N ARG A 553 0.20 18.55 14.65
CA ARG A 553 -0.58 18.30 13.43
C ARG A 553 -1.91 19.08 13.41
N ASP A 554 -2.58 19.21 14.55
CA ASP A 554 -3.81 20.00 14.68
C ASP A 554 -3.58 21.48 14.37
N GLU A 555 -2.54 22.06 14.98
CA GLU A 555 -2.13 23.45 14.71
C GLU A 555 -1.70 23.64 13.25
N MET A 556 -0.95 22.70 12.70
CA MET A 556 -0.50 22.71 11.32
C MET A 556 -1.68 22.80 10.32
N VAL A 557 -2.75 22.05 10.56
CA VAL A 557 -3.95 22.07 9.71
C VAL A 557 -4.70 23.39 9.83
N LYS A 558 -4.79 23.93 11.05
CA LYS A 558 -5.44 25.23 11.33
C LYS A 558 -4.69 26.40 10.68
N GLU A 559 -3.36 26.38 10.68
CA GLU A 559 -2.53 27.42 10.04
C GLU A 559 -2.63 27.43 8.53
N LEU A 560 -2.99 26.32 7.91
CA LEU A 560 -3.24 26.20 6.47
C LEU A 560 -4.69 26.58 6.07
N SER A 561 -5.56 26.81 7.04
CA SER A 561 -6.95 27.26 6.81
C SER A 561 -7.00 28.75 6.65
#